data_88bc260c098d0250c48b467729c7b443
#
_entry.id   88bc260c098d0250c48b467729c7b443
#
_cell.length_a   1.000
_cell.length_b   1.000
_cell.length_c   1.000
_cell.angle_alpha   90.00
_cell.angle_beta   90.00
_cell.angle_gamma   90.00
#
_symmetry.space_group_name_H-M   'P 1'
#
loop_
_entity.id
_entity.type
_entity.pdbx_description
1 polymer ?
#
loop_
_entity_poly.entity_id
_entity_poly.type
_entity_poly.pdbx_seq_one_letter_code
_entity_poly.pdbx_strand_id
1 'polypeptide(L)'
;MKEKPSGHMLLDILGLISSRLMLVVFGLGTGIITARLLGPHDRGLFTVLLLLPQTLVNLAKMGVAQANVFYIRKRGASVATVASNSLVLCITVSVVLLATCYVGRDWFIAPFTKGAAPAYVLLALTAVPFVLIESYFLSILQAVENFRAYNLQSVYKAVFSFVTIAVALLALHGRLWAALLSQMLVTAGANLWLLYQVRQVAPFGLRWDGTVGRGTLEFGAKSYLQTLAAHLHYRIDIYLIAYFLSPIEVAFYSIAVNMTNPILQISDAIGTVIFPKLAGSSDVDAHARTAITCRHTLFATILAAIFYAGVGSQALTILYGDRYAPAIRPMLLMLPGIIMISLYQILTRNFTSRNRQQVNIVAAVLALGVNLSLNVLLIPRFGIAGAALSTAVSYTLAALLLLFVFVRESGATVRGTVVIRATDLASYPRMLAAAGSRLRGARGTAR
;
A
#
# COMPACT_ATOMS: atom_id res chain seq x y z
N MET A 1 33.07 -1.48 1.66
CA MET A 1 31.90 -1.43 0.74
C MET A 1 32.41 -0.94 -0.61
N LYS A 2 32.43 -1.79 -1.64
CA LYS A 2 32.78 -1.35 -3.01
C LYS A 2 31.59 -0.53 -3.55
N GLU A 3 31.82 0.75 -3.87
CA GLU A 3 30.85 1.58 -4.58
C GLU A 3 30.48 0.90 -5.91
N LYS A 4 29.18 0.60 -6.09
CA LYS A 4 28.69 0.17 -7.41
C LYS A 4 28.88 1.31 -8.41
N PRO A 5 29.42 1.06 -9.59
CA PRO A 5 29.61 2.11 -10.61
C PRO A 5 28.28 2.77 -10.95
N SER A 6 28.32 4.10 -11.14
CA SER A 6 27.17 4.99 -11.33
C SER A 6 26.15 4.59 -12.42
N GLY A 7 26.57 3.78 -13.40
CA GLY A 7 25.70 3.26 -14.46
C GLY A 7 24.65 2.23 -13.98
N HIS A 8 25.00 1.38 -13.03
CA HIS A 8 24.07 0.38 -12.48
C HIS A 8 22.96 1.03 -11.63
N MET A 9 23.28 2.10 -10.89
CA MET A 9 22.30 2.82 -10.06
C MET A 9 21.21 3.49 -10.90
N LEU A 10 21.53 4.04 -12.08
CA LEU A 10 20.55 4.61 -13.01
C LEU A 10 19.59 3.53 -13.58
N LEU A 11 20.15 2.38 -13.96
CA LEU A 11 19.34 1.25 -14.43
C LEU A 11 18.41 0.69 -13.35
N ASP A 12 18.89 0.62 -12.11
CA ASP A 12 18.07 0.20 -10.96
C ASP A 12 16.92 1.18 -10.70
N ILE A 13 17.17 2.50 -10.79
CA ILE A 13 16.15 3.54 -10.63
C ILE A 13 15.12 3.49 -11.77
N LEU A 14 15.56 3.37 -13.02
CA LEU A 14 14.68 3.24 -14.17
C LEU A 14 13.83 1.96 -14.09
N GLY A 15 14.43 0.86 -13.66
CA GLY A 15 13.75 -0.40 -13.41
C GLY A 15 12.68 -0.28 -12.33
N LEU A 16 12.95 0.46 -11.26
CA LEU A 16 11.98 0.72 -10.19
C LEU A 16 10.81 1.58 -10.68
N ILE A 17 11.09 2.64 -11.42
CA ILE A 17 10.06 3.54 -11.98
C ILE A 17 9.18 2.78 -12.98
N SER A 18 9.78 2.02 -13.90
CA SER A 18 9.04 1.24 -14.88
C SER A 18 8.16 0.17 -14.23
N SER A 19 8.67 -0.51 -13.19
CA SER A 19 7.89 -1.48 -12.42
C SER A 19 6.68 -0.82 -11.74
N ARG A 20 6.86 0.34 -11.12
CA ARG A 20 5.75 1.09 -10.49
C ARG A 20 4.71 1.54 -11.51
N LEU A 21 5.14 2.02 -12.68
CA LEU A 21 4.23 2.41 -13.75
C LEU A 21 3.41 1.21 -14.26
N MET A 22 4.05 0.05 -14.46
CA MET A 22 3.36 -1.19 -14.82
C MET A 22 2.31 -1.59 -13.78
N LEU A 23 2.65 -1.53 -12.47
CA LEU A 23 1.69 -1.82 -11.39
C LEU A 23 0.46 -0.91 -11.46
N VAL A 24 0.64 0.38 -11.71
CA VAL A 24 -0.46 1.34 -11.84
C VAL A 24 -1.30 1.04 -13.08
N VAL A 25 -0.69 0.86 -14.23
CA VAL A 25 -1.39 0.62 -15.51
C VAL A 25 -2.19 -0.68 -15.47
N PHE A 26 -1.56 -1.80 -15.10
CA PHE A 26 -2.25 -3.08 -15.03
C PHE A 26 -3.26 -3.15 -13.87
N GLY A 27 -2.98 -2.50 -12.74
CA GLY A 27 -3.92 -2.38 -11.63
C GLY A 27 -5.18 -1.60 -12.00
N LEU A 28 -5.03 -0.45 -12.67
CA LEU A 28 -6.16 0.32 -13.20
C LEU A 28 -6.92 -0.47 -14.27
N GLY A 29 -6.21 -1.10 -15.21
CA GLY A 29 -6.82 -1.94 -16.25
C GLY A 29 -7.66 -3.08 -15.66
N THR A 30 -7.13 -3.80 -14.66
CA THR A 30 -7.87 -4.84 -13.92
C THR A 30 -9.10 -4.25 -13.23
N GLY A 31 -8.95 -3.07 -12.61
CA GLY A 31 -10.06 -2.35 -11.98
C GLY A 31 -11.17 -1.98 -12.95
N ILE A 32 -10.81 -1.48 -14.14
CA ILE A 32 -11.76 -1.08 -15.20
C ILE A 32 -12.50 -2.31 -15.75
N ILE A 33 -11.77 -3.36 -16.14
CA ILE A 33 -12.36 -4.59 -16.69
C ILE A 33 -13.34 -5.22 -15.69
N THR A 34 -12.93 -5.37 -14.44
CA THR A 34 -13.79 -5.97 -13.40
C THR A 34 -15.01 -5.10 -13.12
N ALA A 35 -14.88 -3.78 -13.10
CA ALA A 35 -16.02 -2.89 -12.87
C ALA A 35 -17.03 -2.94 -14.02
N ARG A 36 -16.57 -2.89 -15.26
CA ARG A 36 -17.46 -2.89 -16.44
C ARG A 36 -18.18 -4.21 -16.67
N LEU A 37 -17.51 -5.34 -16.42
CA LEU A 37 -18.03 -6.67 -16.77
C LEU A 37 -18.78 -7.35 -15.61
N LEU A 38 -18.35 -7.16 -14.35
CA LEU A 38 -19.05 -7.73 -13.20
C LEU A 38 -20.26 -6.90 -12.76
N GLY A 39 -20.25 -5.59 -13.03
CA GLY A 39 -21.24 -4.65 -12.50
C GLY A 39 -21.01 -4.33 -11.02
N PRO A 40 -21.77 -3.34 -10.45
CA PRO A 40 -21.48 -2.82 -9.13
C PRO A 40 -21.60 -3.85 -8.00
N HIS A 41 -22.61 -4.71 -8.00
CA HIS A 41 -22.81 -5.70 -6.95
C HIS A 41 -21.66 -6.71 -6.87
N ASP A 42 -21.36 -7.40 -7.97
CA ASP A 42 -20.32 -8.43 -7.99
C ASP A 42 -18.92 -7.82 -7.87
N ARG A 43 -18.71 -6.59 -8.36
CA ARG A 43 -17.47 -5.84 -8.16
C ARG A 43 -17.24 -5.51 -6.68
N GLY A 44 -18.29 -5.18 -5.94
CA GLY A 44 -18.24 -4.95 -4.50
C GLY A 44 -17.88 -6.23 -3.74
N LEU A 45 -18.56 -7.34 -4.04
CA LEU A 45 -18.23 -8.65 -3.47
C LEU A 45 -16.79 -9.05 -3.79
N PHE A 46 -16.35 -8.89 -5.04
CA PHE A 46 -14.97 -9.15 -5.44
C PHE A 46 -13.97 -8.35 -4.61
N THR A 47 -14.25 -7.06 -4.35
CA THR A 47 -13.40 -6.21 -3.53
C THR A 47 -13.28 -6.73 -2.10
N VAL A 48 -14.41 -7.02 -1.44
CA VAL A 48 -14.41 -7.51 -0.05
C VAL A 48 -13.71 -8.87 0.04
N LEU A 49 -14.03 -9.79 -0.87
CA LEU A 49 -13.47 -11.15 -0.89
C LEU A 49 -11.95 -11.17 -1.13
N LEU A 50 -11.40 -10.22 -1.90
CA LEU A 50 -9.96 -10.09 -2.06
C LEU A 50 -9.28 -9.41 -0.88
N LEU A 51 -9.96 -8.47 -0.21
CA LEU A 51 -9.42 -7.80 0.97
C LEU A 51 -9.43 -8.69 2.20
N LEU A 52 -10.40 -9.60 2.32
CA LEU A 52 -10.58 -10.46 3.49
C LEU A 52 -9.30 -11.24 3.86
N PRO A 53 -8.69 -12.07 2.99
CA PRO A 53 -7.48 -12.80 3.34
C PRO A 53 -6.30 -11.88 3.65
N GLN A 54 -6.17 -10.74 2.95
CA GLN A 54 -5.11 -9.78 3.21
C GLN A 54 -5.21 -9.16 4.60
N THR A 55 -6.41 -8.82 5.05
CA THR A 55 -6.62 -8.23 6.38
C THR A 55 -6.43 -9.27 7.46
N LEU A 56 -6.99 -10.47 7.30
CA LEU A 56 -6.77 -11.57 8.23
C LEU A 56 -5.28 -11.86 8.42
N VAL A 57 -4.53 -11.93 7.33
CA VAL A 57 -3.07 -12.11 7.39
C VAL A 57 -2.38 -10.92 8.04
N ASN A 58 -2.80 -9.69 7.71
CA ASN A 58 -2.25 -8.51 8.37
C ASN A 58 -2.57 -8.46 9.86
N LEU A 59 -3.62 -9.08 10.34
CA LEU A 59 -3.91 -9.25 11.77
C LEU A 59 -3.06 -10.34 12.42
N ALA A 60 -2.62 -11.34 11.68
CA ALA A 60 -1.98 -12.55 12.21
C ALA A 60 -0.47 -12.69 11.92
N LYS A 61 0.11 -11.90 11.01
CA LYS A 61 1.52 -12.05 10.56
C LYS A 61 2.59 -11.69 11.59
N MET A 62 2.19 -11.11 12.74
CA MET A 62 3.03 -10.92 13.94
C MET A 62 4.42 -10.29 13.69
N GLY A 63 4.60 -9.49 12.65
CA GLY A 63 5.86 -8.82 12.34
C GLY A 63 7.02 -9.72 11.90
N VAL A 64 6.73 -10.96 11.53
CA VAL A 64 7.76 -11.94 11.08
C VAL A 64 8.57 -11.39 9.89
N ALA A 65 7.95 -10.66 8.97
CA ALA A 65 8.66 -10.07 7.83
C ALA A 65 9.78 -9.10 8.26
N GLN A 66 9.54 -8.25 9.26
CA GLN A 66 10.54 -7.33 9.81
C GLN A 66 11.63 -8.09 10.57
N ALA A 67 11.23 -9.11 11.31
CA ALA A 67 12.15 -9.97 12.04
C ALA A 67 13.08 -10.75 11.10
N ASN A 68 12.58 -11.30 9.98
CA ASN A 68 13.39 -11.98 8.98
C ASN A 68 14.55 -11.11 8.48
N VAL A 69 14.25 -9.85 8.12
CA VAL A 69 15.29 -8.90 7.69
C VAL A 69 16.31 -8.64 8.79
N PHE A 70 15.84 -8.45 10.03
CA PHE A 70 16.71 -8.21 11.18
C PHE A 70 17.62 -9.41 11.49
N TYR A 71 17.06 -10.63 11.53
CA TYR A 71 17.84 -11.83 11.86
C TYR A 71 18.87 -12.16 10.80
N ILE A 72 18.53 -12.05 9.51
CA ILE A 72 19.49 -12.29 8.41
C ILE A 72 20.58 -11.22 8.41
N ARG A 73 20.21 -9.93 8.52
CA ARG A 73 21.14 -8.81 8.31
C ARG A 73 21.97 -8.44 9.53
N LYS A 74 21.36 -8.42 10.72
CA LYS A 74 22.03 -7.97 11.94
C LYS A 74 22.52 -9.10 12.82
N ARG A 75 21.80 -10.24 12.86
CA ARG A 75 22.18 -11.38 13.69
C ARG A 75 22.98 -12.43 12.94
N GLY A 76 23.09 -12.34 11.63
CA GLY A 76 23.83 -13.30 10.82
C GLY A 76 23.21 -14.68 10.77
N ALA A 77 21.90 -14.80 11.06
CA ALA A 77 21.19 -16.07 10.98
C ALA A 77 21.19 -16.61 9.55
N SER A 78 21.32 -17.92 9.37
CA SER A 78 21.32 -18.51 8.04
C SER A 78 19.98 -18.30 7.34
N VAL A 79 20.01 -18.00 6.07
CA VAL A 79 18.80 -17.82 5.25
C VAL A 79 17.96 -19.10 5.27
N ALA A 80 18.60 -20.28 5.25
CA ALA A 80 17.95 -21.58 5.32
C ALA A 80 17.12 -21.74 6.63
N THR A 81 17.69 -21.37 7.77
CA THR A 81 17.01 -21.44 9.07
C THR A 81 15.83 -20.48 9.12
N VAL A 82 16.02 -19.22 8.71
CA VAL A 82 14.95 -18.21 8.72
C VAL A 82 13.82 -18.59 7.75
N ALA A 83 14.15 -19.10 6.56
CA ALA A 83 13.15 -19.55 5.59
C ALA A 83 12.37 -20.79 6.09
N SER A 84 13.05 -21.74 6.74
CA SER A 84 12.41 -22.92 7.32
C SER A 84 11.44 -22.53 8.45
N ASN A 85 11.87 -21.68 9.39
CA ASN A 85 11.01 -21.15 10.43
C ASN A 85 9.82 -20.37 9.87
N SER A 86 10.05 -19.56 8.83
CA SER A 86 8.99 -18.81 8.14
C SER A 86 7.97 -19.74 7.50
N LEU A 87 8.40 -20.87 6.92
CA LEU A 87 7.50 -21.87 6.35
C LEU A 87 6.64 -22.54 7.43
N VAL A 88 7.25 -22.96 8.54
CA VAL A 88 6.52 -23.54 9.68
C VAL A 88 5.51 -22.55 10.25
N LEU A 89 5.93 -21.31 10.49
CA LEU A 89 5.02 -20.25 10.95
C LEU A 89 3.89 -19.98 9.96
N CYS A 90 4.19 -19.97 8.66
CA CYS A 90 3.18 -19.78 7.62
C CYS A 90 2.09 -20.87 7.70
N ILE A 91 2.48 -22.14 7.81
CA ILE A 91 1.54 -23.25 7.92
C ILE A 91 0.74 -23.16 9.24
N THR A 92 1.42 -22.98 10.37
CA THR A 92 0.78 -22.93 11.68
C THR A 92 -0.21 -21.76 11.76
N VAL A 93 0.21 -20.56 11.38
CA VAL A 93 -0.65 -19.37 11.39
C VAL A 93 -1.81 -19.53 10.41
N SER A 94 -1.59 -20.12 9.23
CA SER A 94 -2.67 -20.40 8.27
C SER A 94 -3.72 -21.35 8.84
N VAL A 95 -3.29 -22.45 9.44
CA VAL A 95 -4.21 -23.43 10.04
C VAL A 95 -5.02 -22.81 11.18
N VAL A 96 -4.35 -22.11 12.10
CA VAL A 96 -5.02 -21.42 13.22
C VAL A 96 -6.00 -20.39 12.70
N LEU A 97 -5.59 -19.56 11.74
CA LEU A 97 -6.42 -18.49 11.19
C LEU A 97 -7.64 -19.06 10.46
N LEU A 98 -7.47 -20.08 9.62
CA LEU A 98 -8.56 -20.72 8.90
C LEU A 98 -9.52 -21.44 9.86
N ALA A 99 -9.02 -22.11 10.88
CA ALA A 99 -9.84 -22.74 11.93
C ALA A 99 -10.66 -21.68 12.69
N THR A 100 -10.03 -20.56 13.07
CA THR A 100 -10.73 -19.42 13.72
C THR A 100 -11.80 -18.83 12.81
N CYS A 101 -11.51 -18.67 11.52
CA CYS A 101 -12.48 -18.19 10.53
C CYS A 101 -13.63 -19.17 10.32
N TYR A 102 -13.36 -20.47 10.36
CA TYR A 102 -14.40 -21.50 10.23
C TYR A 102 -15.34 -21.51 11.44
N VAL A 103 -14.78 -21.53 12.65
CA VAL A 103 -15.56 -21.53 13.90
C VAL A 103 -16.33 -20.21 14.10
N GLY A 104 -15.66 -19.09 13.81
CA GLY A 104 -16.23 -17.75 14.01
C GLY A 104 -16.87 -17.14 12.76
N ARG A 105 -17.19 -17.92 11.74
CA ARG A 105 -17.66 -17.44 10.44
C ARG A 105 -18.86 -16.49 10.54
N ASP A 106 -19.81 -16.82 11.41
CA ASP A 106 -21.05 -16.06 11.53
C ASP A 106 -20.85 -14.72 12.25
N TRP A 107 -19.79 -14.60 13.06
CA TRP A 107 -19.45 -13.42 13.85
C TRP A 107 -18.43 -12.53 13.14
N PHE A 108 -17.40 -13.11 12.51
CA PHE A 108 -16.25 -12.36 12.00
C PHE A 108 -16.25 -12.22 10.46
N ILE A 109 -17.01 -13.04 9.74
CA ILE A 109 -16.96 -13.07 8.27
C ILE A 109 -18.31 -12.67 7.67
N ALA A 110 -19.39 -13.31 8.09
CA ALA A 110 -20.71 -13.10 7.52
C ALA A 110 -21.19 -11.63 7.54
N PRO A 111 -20.94 -10.84 8.61
CA PRO A 111 -21.34 -9.44 8.62
C PRO A 111 -20.70 -8.58 7.53
N PHE A 112 -19.48 -8.94 7.09
CA PHE A 112 -18.70 -8.20 6.10
C PHE A 112 -18.84 -8.77 4.67
N THR A 113 -19.38 -9.98 4.52
CA THR A 113 -19.54 -10.66 3.24
C THR A 113 -21.01 -10.83 2.85
N LYS A 114 -21.85 -9.89 3.26
CA LYS A 114 -23.29 -9.91 2.97
C LYS A 114 -23.55 -10.09 1.47
N GLY A 115 -24.41 -11.04 1.14
CA GLY A 115 -24.76 -11.37 -0.27
C GLY A 115 -23.74 -12.26 -1.00
N ALA A 116 -22.61 -12.63 -0.38
CA ALA A 116 -21.68 -13.58 -0.96
C ALA A 116 -22.12 -15.02 -0.66
N ALA A 117 -22.14 -15.87 -1.70
CA ALA A 117 -22.32 -17.30 -1.48
C ALA A 117 -21.17 -17.87 -0.64
N PRO A 118 -21.44 -18.84 0.29
CA PRO A 118 -20.39 -19.43 1.13
C PRO A 118 -19.20 -19.99 0.34
N ALA A 119 -19.44 -20.51 -0.86
CA ALA A 119 -18.40 -21.00 -1.75
C ALA A 119 -17.39 -19.93 -2.17
N TYR A 120 -17.83 -18.68 -2.38
CA TYR A 120 -16.94 -17.57 -2.71
C TYR A 120 -16.07 -17.14 -1.53
N VAL A 121 -16.65 -17.17 -0.34
CA VAL A 121 -15.92 -16.88 0.90
C VAL A 121 -14.86 -17.95 1.15
N LEU A 122 -15.22 -19.22 1.01
CA LEU A 122 -14.29 -20.34 1.16
C LEU A 122 -13.15 -20.24 0.14
N LEU A 123 -13.49 -19.97 -1.14
CA LEU A 123 -12.49 -19.76 -2.19
C LEU A 123 -11.55 -18.60 -1.83
N ALA A 124 -12.07 -17.47 -1.37
CA ALA A 124 -11.24 -16.33 -0.96
C ALA A 124 -10.30 -16.69 0.20
N LEU A 125 -10.76 -17.45 1.19
CA LEU A 125 -9.95 -17.88 2.33
C LEU A 125 -8.79 -18.81 1.94
N THR A 126 -8.87 -19.54 0.83
CA THR A 126 -7.75 -20.34 0.31
C THR A 126 -6.53 -19.48 -0.03
N ALA A 127 -6.68 -18.16 -0.20
CA ALA A 127 -5.56 -17.25 -0.41
C ALA A 127 -4.72 -17.00 0.86
N VAL A 128 -5.24 -17.25 2.07
CA VAL A 128 -4.55 -16.97 3.35
C VAL A 128 -3.12 -17.51 3.39
N PRO A 129 -2.84 -18.81 3.14
CA PRO A 129 -1.48 -19.32 3.17
C PRO A 129 -0.58 -18.66 2.13
N PHE A 130 -1.09 -18.34 0.95
CA PHE A 130 -0.30 -17.69 -0.09
C PHE A 130 0.05 -16.24 0.26
N VAL A 131 -0.86 -15.49 0.87
CA VAL A 131 -0.58 -14.12 1.35
C VAL A 131 0.44 -14.10 2.49
N LEU A 132 0.43 -15.11 3.38
CA LEU A 132 1.47 -15.29 4.40
C LEU A 132 2.83 -15.63 3.78
N ILE A 133 2.88 -16.59 2.83
CA ILE A 133 4.09 -16.91 2.08
C ILE A 133 4.65 -15.65 1.44
N GLU A 134 3.82 -14.88 0.73
CA GLU A 134 4.25 -13.64 0.10
C GLU A 134 4.88 -12.68 1.12
N SER A 135 4.22 -12.43 2.25
CA SER A 135 4.71 -11.53 3.28
C SER A 135 6.05 -11.96 3.86
N TYR A 136 6.20 -13.24 4.20
CA TYR A 136 7.41 -13.74 4.86
C TYR A 136 8.57 -13.93 3.90
N PHE A 137 8.33 -14.51 2.72
CA PHE A 137 9.38 -14.84 1.78
C PHE A 137 9.88 -13.64 0.95
N LEU A 138 9.01 -12.64 0.66
CA LEU A 138 9.50 -11.38 0.09
C LEU A 138 10.48 -10.66 1.01
N SER A 139 10.27 -10.72 2.34
CA SER A 139 11.18 -10.11 3.30
C SER A 139 12.56 -10.80 3.30
N ILE A 140 12.62 -12.10 3.00
CA ILE A 140 13.87 -12.83 2.84
C ILE A 140 14.62 -12.35 1.60
N LEU A 141 13.94 -12.21 0.43
CA LEU A 141 14.54 -11.64 -0.77
C LEU A 141 15.06 -10.22 -0.55
N GLN A 142 14.32 -9.41 0.21
CA GLN A 142 14.77 -8.09 0.63
C GLN A 142 16.01 -8.16 1.51
N ALA A 143 16.06 -9.08 2.45
CA ALA A 143 17.20 -9.27 3.34
C ALA A 143 18.48 -9.68 2.59
N VAL A 144 18.38 -10.51 1.57
CA VAL A 144 19.52 -10.92 0.72
C VAL A 144 19.79 -9.95 -0.44
N GLU A 145 19.11 -8.80 -0.49
CA GLU A 145 19.23 -7.75 -1.52
C GLU A 145 18.92 -8.23 -2.96
N ASN A 146 18.14 -9.29 -3.10
CA ASN A 146 17.66 -9.71 -4.41
C ASN A 146 16.43 -8.86 -4.83
N PHE A 147 16.68 -7.55 -5.04
CA PHE A 147 15.64 -6.60 -5.42
C PHE A 147 15.03 -6.87 -6.80
N ARG A 148 15.77 -7.57 -7.68
CA ARG A 148 15.24 -7.98 -8.98
C ARG A 148 14.08 -8.97 -8.81
N ALA A 149 14.29 -10.07 -8.08
CA ALA A 149 13.22 -11.02 -7.81
C ALA A 149 12.08 -10.40 -6.99
N TYR A 150 12.40 -9.56 -5.99
CA TYR A 150 11.44 -8.81 -5.19
C TYR A 150 10.48 -7.95 -6.05
N ASN A 151 11.02 -7.15 -6.97
CA ASN A 151 10.22 -6.28 -7.83
C ASN A 151 9.45 -7.08 -8.90
N LEU A 152 10.09 -8.12 -9.46
CA LEU A 152 9.49 -8.96 -10.50
C LEU A 152 8.25 -9.71 -9.98
N GLN A 153 8.21 -10.10 -8.71
CA GLN A 153 7.04 -10.70 -8.07
C GLN A 153 5.80 -9.80 -8.18
N SER A 154 5.95 -8.51 -7.87
CA SER A 154 4.84 -7.56 -7.93
C SER A 154 4.38 -7.30 -9.37
N VAL A 155 5.32 -7.16 -10.29
CA VAL A 155 5.03 -6.97 -11.73
C VAL A 155 4.33 -8.20 -12.29
N TYR A 156 4.84 -9.40 -11.98
CA TYR A 156 4.24 -10.66 -12.38
C TYR A 156 2.77 -10.74 -11.95
N LYS A 157 2.50 -10.48 -10.66
CA LYS A 157 1.12 -10.48 -10.14
C LYS A 157 0.22 -9.48 -10.89
N ALA A 158 0.69 -8.26 -11.12
CA ALA A 158 -0.12 -7.23 -11.78
C ALA A 158 -0.45 -7.61 -13.24
N VAL A 159 0.55 -8.05 -13.99
CA VAL A 159 0.39 -8.44 -15.40
C VAL A 159 -0.51 -9.67 -15.53
N PHE A 160 -0.21 -10.73 -14.78
CA PHE A 160 -0.98 -11.96 -14.86
C PHE A 160 -2.39 -11.79 -14.30
N SER A 161 -2.60 -10.99 -13.24
CA SER A 161 -3.96 -10.63 -12.79
C SER A 161 -4.76 -9.96 -13.89
N PHE A 162 -4.17 -9.00 -14.58
CA PHE A 162 -4.84 -8.32 -15.69
C PHE A 162 -5.19 -9.29 -16.82
N VAL A 163 -4.22 -10.07 -17.28
CA VAL A 163 -4.41 -11.02 -18.39
C VAL A 163 -5.44 -12.09 -18.04
N THR A 164 -5.31 -12.76 -16.89
CA THR A 164 -6.21 -13.86 -16.52
C THR A 164 -7.63 -13.37 -16.24
N ILE A 165 -7.80 -12.20 -15.62
CA ILE A 165 -9.13 -11.60 -15.44
C ILE A 165 -9.72 -11.18 -16.79
N ALA A 166 -8.91 -10.58 -17.68
CA ALA A 166 -9.39 -10.23 -19.02
C ALA A 166 -9.87 -11.47 -19.78
N VAL A 167 -9.07 -12.54 -19.79
CA VAL A 167 -9.46 -13.81 -20.41
C VAL A 167 -10.71 -14.41 -19.76
N ALA A 168 -10.76 -14.47 -18.42
CA ALA A 168 -11.87 -15.05 -17.69
C ALA A 168 -13.20 -14.33 -17.94
N LEU A 169 -13.18 -13.00 -18.01
CA LEU A 169 -14.40 -12.19 -18.13
C LEU A 169 -14.76 -11.88 -19.58
N LEU A 170 -13.78 -11.63 -20.48
CA LEU A 170 -14.04 -11.26 -21.88
C LEU A 170 -14.19 -12.49 -22.79
N ALA A 171 -13.26 -13.46 -22.68
CA ALA A 171 -13.23 -14.60 -23.58
C ALA A 171 -14.13 -15.77 -23.11
N LEU A 172 -14.15 -16.03 -21.78
CA LEU A 172 -14.91 -17.14 -21.21
C LEU A 172 -16.28 -16.70 -20.66
N HIS A 173 -16.62 -15.41 -20.77
CA HIS A 173 -17.88 -14.82 -20.26
C HIS A 173 -18.15 -15.22 -18.79
N GLY A 174 -17.07 -15.39 -18.01
CA GLY A 174 -17.13 -15.78 -16.61
C GLY A 174 -17.72 -14.66 -15.74
N ARG A 175 -18.30 -15.06 -14.61
CA ARG A 175 -18.85 -14.14 -13.60
C ARG A 175 -17.87 -14.00 -12.44
N LEU A 176 -18.33 -13.52 -11.30
CA LEU A 176 -17.57 -13.33 -10.07
C LEU A 176 -16.68 -14.55 -9.70
N TRP A 177 -17.20 -15.76 -9.86
CA TRP A 177 -16.46 -17.01 -9.64
C TRP A 177 -15.18 -17.07 -10.49
N ALA A 178 -15.27 -16.79 -11.78
CA ALA A 178 -14.12 -16.86 -12.68
C ALA A 178 -13.07 -15.79 -12.35
N ALA A 179 -13.50 -14.58 -11.97
CA ALA A 179 -12.60 -13.51 -11.53
C ALA A 179 -11.89 -13.89 -10.22
N LEU A 180 -12.59 -14.46 -9.25
CA LEU A 180 -12.00 -14.93 -8.00
C LEU A 180 -11.00 -16.08 -8.25
N LEU A 181 -11.39 -17.07 -9.02
CA LEU A 181 -10.51 -18.19 -9.35
C LEU A 181 -9.25 -17.73 -10.08
N SER A 182 -9.36 -16.81 -11.03
CA SER A 182 -8.23 -16.20 -11.72
C SER A 182 -7.24 -15.57 -10.73
N GLN A 183 -7.75 -14.81 -9.75
CA GLN A 183 -6.90 -14.19 -8.74
C GLN A 183 -6.23 -15.20 -7.80
N MET A 184 -6.94 -16.27 -7.44
CA MET A 184 -6.36 -17.35 -6.63
C MET A 184 -5.24 -18.07 -7.38
N LEU A 185 -5.45 -18.40 -8.66
CA LEU A 185 -4.43 -19.04 -9.50
C LEU A 185 -3.20 -18.17 -9.70
N VAL A 186 -3.39 -16.87 -9.97
CA VAL A 186 -2.27 -15.91 -10.08
C VAL A 186 -1.51 -15.80 -8.75
N THR A 187 -2.23 -15.69 -7.64
CA THR A 187 -1.61 -15.61 -6.31
C THR A 187 -0.85 -16.88 -5.97
N ALA A 188 -1.42 -18.05 -6.24
CA ALA A 188 -0.74 -19.33 -6.02
C ALA A 188 0.50 -19.46 -6.92
N GLY A 189 0.38 -19.22 -8.23
CA GLY A 189 1.50 -19.30 -9.17
C GLY A 189 2.64 -18.35 -8.85
N ALA A 190 2.32 -17.09 -8.51
CA ALA A 190 3.29 -16.10 -8.11
C ALA A 190 4.04 -16.51 -6.82
N ASN A 191 3.34 -17.13 -5.87
CA ASN A 191 3.95 -17.57 -4.62
C ASN A 191 4.77 -18.86 -4.78
N LEU A 192 4.37 -19.77 -5.66
CA LEU A 192 5.21 -20.93 -6.04
C LEU A 192 6.52 -20.46 -6.68
N TRP A 193 6.44 -19.47 -7.58
CA TRP A 193 7.64 -18.85 -8.15
C TRP A 193 8.51 -18.16 -7.09
N LEU A 194 7.90 -17.46 -6.13
CA LEU A 194 8.60 -16.82 -5.00
C LEU A 194 9.36 -17.86 -4.16
N LEU A 195 8.71 -18.96 -3.79
CA LEU A 195 9.34 -20.06 -3.05
C LEU A 195 10.51 -20.66 -3.83
N TYR A 196 10.36 -20.84 -5.16
CA TYR A 196 11.45 -21.26 -6.03
C TYR A 196 12.63 -20.28 -5.99
N GLN A 197 12.41 -18.97 -6.08
CA GLN A 197 13.47 -17.96 -6.00
C GLN A 197 14.22 -18.00 -4.65
N VAL A 198 13.50 -18.15 -3.53
CA VAL A 198 14.16 -18.26 -2.21
C VAL A 198 14.93 -19.58 -2.10
N ARG A 199 14.43 -20.68 -2.68
CA ARG A 199 15.11 -21.98 -2.67
C ARG A 199 16.42 -21.96 -3.47
N GLN A 200 16.54 -21.10 -4.50
CA GLN A 200 17.80 -20.87 -5.23
C GLN A 200 18.85 -20.14 -4.37
N VAL A 201 18.41 -19.36 -3.37
CA VAL A 201 19.33 -18.67 -2.45
C VAL A 201 19.80 -19.59 -1.34
N ALA A 202 18.88 -20.38 -0.76
CA ALA A 202 19.20 -21.34 0.29
C ALA A 202 18.17 -22.46 0.34
N PRO A 203 18.59 -23.74 0.59
CA PRO A 203 17.66 -24.83 0.79
C PRO A 203 16.92 -24.64 2.12
N PHE A 204 15.60 -24.83 2.10
CA PHE A 204 14.74 -24.76 3.28
C PHE A 204 13.71 -25.90 3.26
N GLY A 205 13.12 -26.17 4.40
CA GLY A 205 12.11 -27.21 4.57
C GLY A 205 11.34 -27.07 5.89
N LEU A 206 10.57 -28.07 6.25
CA LEU A 206 9.80 -28.09 7.52
C LEU A 206 10.72 -28.41 8.69
N ARG A 207 11.56 -27.44 9.09
CA ARG A 207 12.45 -27.54 10.25
C ARG A 207 12.23 -26.30 11.11
N TRP A 208 12.18 -26.51 12.43
CA TRP A 208 12.01 -25.45 13.40
C TRP A 208 13.27 -25.29 14.25
N ASP A 209 13.86 -24.11 14.19
CA ASP A 209 14.90 -23.68 15.13
C ASP A 209 14.24 -22.81 16.20
N GLY A 210 14.16 -23.35 17.43
CA GLY A 210 13.48 -22.70 18.55
C GLY A 210 14.10 -21.36 18.95
N THR A 211 15.42 -21.21 18.81
CA THR A 211 16.15 -19.99 19.20
C THR A 211 15.82 -18.84 18.24
N VAL A 212 15.98 -19.08 16.94
CA VAL A 212 15.66 -18.09 15.91
C VAL A 212 14.15 -17.85 15.85
N GLY A 213 13.33 -18.91 15.98
CA GLY A 213 11.87 -18.81 15.89
C GLY A 213 11.27 -17.98 17.02
N ARG A 214 11.64 -18.26 18.28
CA ARG A 214 11.17 -17.49 19.44
C ARG A 214 11.61 -16.02 19.35
N GLY A 215 12.86 -15.79 18.99
CA GLY A 215 13.37 -14.43 18.81
C GLY A 215 12.69 -13.69 17.66
N THR A 216 12.32 -14.40 16.57
CA THR A 216 11.54 -13.83 15.47
C THR A 216 10.17 -13.35 15.94
N LEU A 217 9.47 -14.14 16.76
CA LEU A 217 8.16 -13.77 17.30
C LEU A 217 8.27 -12.60 18.30
N GLU A 218 9.25 -12.62 19.21
CA GLU A 218 9.47 -11.56 20.20
C GLU A 218 9.81 -10.21 19.54
N PHE A 219 10.72 -10.22 18.56
CA PHE A 219 11.09 -9.02 17.81
C PHE A 219 9.93 -8.53 16.93
N GLY A 220 9.26 -9.45 16.25
CA GLY A 220 8.14 -9.19 15.37
C GLY A 220 7.00 -8.51 16.11
N ALA A 221 6.58 -9.04 17.26
CA ALA A 221 5.49 -8.50 18.05
C ALA A 221 5.71 -7.03 18.44
N LYS A 222 6.95 -6.64 18.78
CA LYS A 222 7.30 -5.25 19.14
C LYS A 222 7.18 -4.29 17.95
N SER A 223 7.54 -4.73 16.74
CA SER A 223 7.51 -3.89 15.53
C SER A 223 6.14 -3.87 14.85
N TYR A 224 5.26 -4.77 15.24
CA TYR A 224 4.04 -5.07 14.53
C TYR A 224 2.93 -4.03 14.71
N LEU A 225 2.81 -3.48 15.92
CA LEU A 225 1.70 -2.58 16.26
C LEU A 225 1.60 -1.36 15.32
N GLN A 226 2.73 -0.78 14.95
CA GLN A 226 2.77 0.34 14.00
C GLN A 226 2.25 -0.06 12.61
N THR A 227 2.70 -1.22 12.12
CA THR A 227 2.29 -1.72 10.79
C THR A 227 0.79 -2.07 10.77
N LEU A 228 0.29 -2.64 11.87
CA LEU A 228 -1.12 -2.96 12.02
C LEU A 228 -1.99 -1.70 12.04
N ALA A 229 -1.63 -0.71 12.86
CA ALA A 229 -2.37 0.54 12.94
C ALA A 229 -2.43 1.25 11.57
N ALA A 230 -1.31 1.31 10.86
CA ALA A 230 -1.27 1.88 9.51
C ALA A 230 -2.15 1.11 8.52
N HIS A 231 -2.11 -0.23 8.55
CA HIS A 231 -2.93 -1.04 7.65
C HIS A 231 -4.43 -0.85 7.90
N LEU A 232 -4.85 -0.88 9.16
CA LEU A 232 -6.25 -0.65 9.54
C LEU A 232 -6.70 0.76 9.13
N HIS A 233 -5.87 1.76 9.37
CA HIS A 233 -6.20 3.15 9.00
C HIS A 233 -6.52 3.33 7.51
N TYR A 234 -5.86 2.59 6.61
CA TYR A 234 -6.09 2.67 5.17
C TYR A 234 -7.21 1.79 4.64
N ARG A 235 -7.76 0.85 5.43
CA ARG A 235 -8.67 -0.17 4.90
C ARG A 235 -9.94 -0.36 5.71
N ILE A 236 -10.00 0.14 6.93
CA ILE A 236 -11.14 -0.05 7.84
C ILE A 236 -12.45 0.48 7.26
N ASP A 237 -12.38 1.55 6.46
CA ASP A 237 -13.55 2.17 5.83
C ASP A 237 -14.31 1.18 4.95
N ILE A 238 -13.59 0.37 4.15
CA ILE A 238 -14.21 -0.61 3.23
C ILE A 238 -14.96 -1.67 4.03
N TYR A 239 -14.41 -2.11 5.18
CA TYR A 239 -15.09 -3.08 6.04
C TYR A 239 -16.31 -2.50 6.72
N LEU A 240 -16.23 -1.27 7.19
CA LEU A 240 -17.37 -0.60 7.81
C LEU A 240 -18.49 -0.31 6.80
N ILE A 241 -18.12 0.02 5.55
CA ILE A 241 -19.10 0.14 4.45
C ILE A 241 -19.74 -1.23 4.17
N ALA A 242 -18.96 -2.31 4.11
CA ALA A 242 -19.49 -3.66 3.92
C ALA A 242 -20.39 -4.11 5.07
N TYR A 243 -20.07 -3.69 6.30
CA TYR A 243 -20.86 -3.99 7.50
C TYR A 243 -22.18 -3.22 7.54
N PHE A 244 -22.17 -1.90 7.32
CA PHE A 244 -23.34 -1.05 7.46
C PHE A 244 -24.21 -0.96 6.21
N LEU A 245 -23.60 -1.09 5.02
CA LEU A 245 -24.25 -0.88 3.73
C LEU A 245 -24.26 -2.18 2.90
N SER A 246 -24.26 -2.05 1.59
CA SER A 246 -24.31 -3.15 0.64
C SER A 246 -23.02 -3.30 -0.18
N PRO A 247 -22.81 -4.42 -0.89
CA PRO A 247 -21.67 -4.59 -1.79
C PRO A 247 -21.58 -3.53 -2.88
N ILE A 248 -22.70 -2.96 -3.31
CA ILE A 248 -22.74 -1.92 -4.34
C ILE A 248 -21.99 -0.67 -3.87
N GLU A 249 -22.23 -0.23 -2.63
CA GLU A 249 -21.54 0.90 -2.04
C GLU A 249 -20.05 0.62 -1.82
N VAL A 250 -19.67 -0.62 -1.50
CA VAL A 250 -18.27 -1.02 -1.46
C VAL A 250 -17.60 -0.84 -2.82
N ALA A 251 -18.30 -1.22 -3.91
CA ALA A 251 -17.77 -1.00 -5.26
C ALA A 251 -17.55 0.48 -5.55
N PHE A 252 -18.54 1.33 -5.28
CA PHE A 252 -18.44 2.77 -5.51
C PHE A 252 -17.31 3.41 -4.69
N TYR A 253 -17.24 3.09 -3.41
CA TYR A 253 -16.20 3.63 -2.54
C TYR A 253 -14.79 3.14 -2.94
N SER A 254 -14.63 1.86 -3.26
CA SER A 254 -13.35 1.31 -3.70
C SER A 254 -12.85 1.94 -5.00
N ILE A 255 -13.75 2.28 -5.92
CA ILE A 255 -13.40 3.01 -7.15
C ILE A 255 -13.00 4.44 -6.84
N ALA A 256 -13.73 5.15 -5.96
CA ALA A 256 -13.35 6.48 -5.50
C ALA A 256 -11.94 6.51 -4.91
N VAL A 257 -11.61 5.54 -4.03
CA VAL A 257 -10.27 5.38 -3.47
C VAL A 257 -9.22 5.10 -4.55
N ASN A 258 -9.52 4.19 -5.48
CA ASN A 258 -8.58 3.84 -6.56
C ASN A 258 -8.30 5.03 -7.49
N MET A 259 -9.30 5.87 -7.75
CA MET A 259 -9.14 7.09 -8.55
C MET A 259 -8.25 8.13 -7.85
N THR A 260 -8.26 8.21 -6.52
CA THR A 260 -7.43 9.16 -5.76
C THR A 260 -6.00 8.65 -5.47
N ASN A 261 -5.78 7.35 -5.52
CA ASN A 261 -4.47 6.73 -5.23
C ASN A 261 -3.29 7.31 -6.05
N PRO A 262 -3.40 7.66 -7.35
CA PRO A 262 -2.31 8.25 -8.11
C PRO A 262 -1.75 9.54 -7.49
N ILE A 263 -2.59 10.34 -6.82
CA ILE A 263 -2.13 11.56 -6.11
C ILE A 263 -1.20 11.17 -4.96
N LEU A 264 -1.51 10.11 -4.22
CA LEU A 264 -0.68 9.61 -3.11
C LEU A 264 0.67 9.09 -3.59
N GLN A 265 0.76 8.56 -4.81
CA GLN A 265 2.02 8.09 -5.38
C GLN A 265 3.03 9.23 -5.59
N ILE A 266 2.57 10.46 -5.79
CA ILE A 266 3.44 11.65 -5.88
C ILE A 266 4.22 11.82 -4.59
N SER A 267 3.54 11.86 -3.45
CA SER A 267 4.18 12.05 -2.15
C SER A 267 5.03 10.84 -1.72
N ASP A 268 4.62 9.62 -2.06
CA ASP A 268 5.42 8.42 -1.77
C ASP A 268 6.73 8.39 -2.58
N ALA A 269 6.68 8.77 -3.86
CA ALA A 269 7.87 8.87 -4.70
C ALA A 269 8.84 9.92 -4.15
N ILE A 270 8.35 11.12 -3.81
CA ILE A 270 9.18 12.19 -3.21
C ILE A 270 9.76 11.72 -1.87
N GLY A 271 8.93 11.10 -1.02
CA GLY A 271 9.34 10.57 0.28
C GLY A 271 10.42 9.50 0.19
N THR A 272 10.37 8.65 -0.83
CA THR A 272 11.38 7.61 -1.06
C THR A 272 12.75 8.21 -1.43
N VAL A 273 12.76 9.27 -2.24
CA VAL A 273 14.00 9.95 -2.66
C VAL A 273 14.62 10.81 -1.54
N ILE A 274 13.77 11.45 -0.73
CA ILE A 274 14.26 12.35 0.32
C ILE A 274 14.75 11.59 1.56
N PHE A 275 14.19 10.43 1.88
CA PHE A 275 14.46 9.68 3.10
C PHE A 275 15.97 9.40 3.35
N PRO A 276 16.76 8.88 2.39
CA PRO A 276 18.19 8.66 2.60
C PRO A 276 18.96 9.97 2.87
N LYS A 277 18.53 11.07 2.22
CA LYS A 277 19.15 12.38 2.40
C LYS A 277 18.85 12.97 3.79
N LEU A 278 17.67 12.69 4.35
CA LEU A 278 17.35 13.09 5.72
C LEU A 278 18.13 12.26 6.73
N ALA A 279 18.25 10.96 6.53
CA ALA A 279 18.96 10.06 7.43
C ALA A 279 20.47 10.34 7.52
N GLY A 280 21.08 10.86 6.45
CA GLY A 280 22.49 11.23 6.40
C GLY A 280 22.80 12.70 6.73
N SER A 281 21.79 13.51 7.12
CA SER A 281 21.96 14.95 7.40
C SER A 281 21.98 15.23 8.91
N SER A 282 22.54 16.40 9.29
CA SER A 282 22.34 16.97 10.63
C SER A 282 20.86 17.25 10.89
N ASP A 283 20.46 17.37 12.14
CA ASP A 283 19.07 17.65 12.51
C ASP A 283 18.53 18.95 11.89
N VAL A 284 19.37 20.00 11.90
CA VAL A 284 19.02 21.31 11.33
C VAL A 284 18.80 21.21 9.82
N ASP A 285 19.71 20.54 9.10
CA ASP A 285 19.60 20.35 7.65
C ASP A 285 18.42 19.45 7.29
N ALA A 286 18.17 18.40 8.08
CA ALA A 286 17.03 17.50 7.89
C ALA A 286 15.70 18.27 8.02
N HIS A 287 15.57 19.15 9.01
CA HIS A 287 14.39 19.99 9.19
C HIS A 287 14.18 20.96 8.02
N ALA A 288 15.25 21.67 7.62
CA ALA A 288 15.18 22.61 6.50
C ALA A 288 14.78 21.90 5.19
N ARG A 289 15.39 20.74 4.90
CA ARG A 289 15.05 19.91 3.72
C ARG A 289 13.62 19.40 3.79
N THR A 290 13.15 18.98 4.96
CA THR A 290 11.78 18.51 5.16
C THR A 290 10.77 19.61 4.90
N ALA A 291 10.98 20.83 5.43
CA ALA A 291 10.09 21.96 5.21
C ALA A 291 9.99 22.33 3.72
N ILE A 292 11.12 22.35 3.00
CA ILE A 292 11.14 22.58 1.56
C ILE A 292 10.36 21.48 0.83
N THR A 293 10.62 20.21 1.16
CA THR A 293 9.96 19.06 0.54
C THR A 293 8.45 19.08 0.78
N CYS A 294 8.00 19.41 2.00
CA CYS A 294 6.58 19.56 2.32
C CYS A 294 5.89 20.58 1.42
N ARG A 295 6.49 21.78 1.22
CA ARG A 295 5.94 22.83 0.35
C ARG A 295 5.78 22.35 -1.09
N HIS A 296 6.82 21.74 -1.65
CA HIS A 296 6.78 21.22 -3.03
C HIS A 296 5.78 20.08 -3.20
N THR A 297 5.71 19.16 -2.22
CA THR A 297 4.77 18.05 -2.25
C THR A 297 3.33 18.54 -2.15
N LEU A 298 3.03 19.45 -1.22
CA LEU A 298 1.71 20.04 -1.09
C LEU A 298 1.29 20.78 -2.36
N PHE A 299 2.18 21.60 -2.93
CA PHE A 299 1.90 22.29 -4.19
C PHE A 299 1.56 21.32 -5.32
N ALA A 300 2.37 20.27 -5.51
CA ALA A 300 2.13 19.26 -6.54
C ALA A 300 0.82 18.49 -6.30
N THR A 301 0.52 18.12 -5.06
CA THR A 301 -0.71 17.37 -4.74
C THR A 301 -1.95 18.25 -4.79
N ILE A 302 -1.86 19.55 -4.48
CA ILE A 302 -2.95 20.51 -4.65
C ILE A 302 -3.27 20.68 -6.15
N LEU A 303 -2.25 20.86 -7.00
CA LEU A 303 -2.46 20.95 -8.45
C LEU A 303 -3.10 19.66 -9.01
N ALA A 304 -2.61 18.50 -8.56
CA ALA A 304 -3.20 17.22 -8.93
C ALA A 304 -4.66 17.11 -8.46
N ALA A 305 -4.96 17.52 -7.22
CA ALA A 305 -6.32 17.48 -6.69
C ALA A 305 -7.27 18.43 -7.45
N ILE A 306 -6.83 19.63 -7.81
CA ILE A 306 -7.60 20.57 -8.64
C ILE A 306 -7.87 19.95 -10.02
N PHE A 307 -6.87 19.35 -10.65
CA PHE A 307 -7.03 18.63 -11.92
C PHE A 307 -8.07 17.50 -11.78
N TYR A 308 -7.97 16.68 -10.72
CA TYR A 308 -8.94 15.62 -10.45
C TYR A 308 -10.34 16.15 -10.14
N ALA A 309 -10.46 17.29 -9.48
CA ALA A 309 -11.76 17.92 -9.23
C ALA A 309 -12.43 18.38 -10.54
N GLY A 310 -11.63 18.85 -11.51
CA GLY A 310 -12.14 19.29 -12.81
C GLY A 310 -12.46 18.16 -13.79
N VAL A 311 -11.56 17.17 -13.89
CA VAL A 311 -11.60 16.13 -14.94
C VAL A 311 -11.99 14.75 -14.38
N GLY A 312 -11.85 14.55 -13.07
CA GLY A 312 -12.00 13.23 -12.44
C GLY A 312 -13.39 12.62 -12.57
N SER A 313 -14.45 13.43 -12.60
CA SER A 313 -15.82 12.96 -12.81
C SER A 313 -16.00 12.38 -14.23
N GLN A 314 -15.54 13.08 -15.26
CA GLN A 314 -15.57 12.59 -16.63
C GLN A 314 -14.67 11.37 -16.80
N ALA A 315 -13.45 11.43 -16.25
CA ALA A 315 -12.53 10.30 -16.29
C ALA A 315 -13.14 9.05 -15.63
N LEU A 316 -13.82 9.18 -14.50
CA LEU A 316 -14.47 8.08 -13.81
C LEU A 316 -15.57 7.46 -14.68
N THR A 317 -16.47 8.26 -15.25
CA THR A 317 -17.55 7.74 -16.10
C THR A 317 -17.02 7.16 -17.41
N ILE A 318 -16.00 7.74 -18.03
CA ILE A 318 -15.35 7.19 -19.23
C ILE A 318 -14.66 5.85 -18.92
N LEU A 319 -13.96 5.74 -17.81
CA LEU A 319 -13.20 4.53 -17.46
C LEU A 319 -14.09 3.40 -16.93
N TYR A 320 -15.00 3.71 -16.00
CA TYR A 320 -15.79 2.70 -15.28
C TYR A 320 -17.25 2.59 -15.76
N GLY A 321 -17.76 3.61 -16.44
CA GLY A 321 -19.14 3.69 -16.93
C GLY A 321 -20.08 4.45 -15.99
N ASP A 322 -21.22 4.90 -16.52
CA ASP A 322 -22.20 5.74 -15.80
C ASP A 322 -22.79 5.08 -14.54
N ARG A 323 -22.83 3.75 -14.51
CA ARG A 323 -23.29 2.99 -13.34
C ARG A 323 -22.47 3.28 -12.08
N TYR A 324 -21.26 3.82 -12.23
CA TYR A 324 -20.35 4.18 -11.13
C TYR A 324 -20.34 5.68 -10.81
N ALA A 325 -21.21 6.48 -11.43
CA ALA A 325 -21.37 7.90 -11.10
C ALA A 325 -21.53 8.20 -9.60
N PRO A 326 -22.20 7.35 -8.78
CA PRO A 326 -22.26 7.57 -7.33
C PRO A 326 -20.89 7.60 -6.62
N ALA A 327 -19.82 7.08 -7.23
CA ALA A 327 -18.45 7.15 -6.70
C ALA A 327 -17.81 8.56 -6.83
N ILE A 328 -18.38 9.45 -7.65
CA ILE A 328 -17.85 10.81 -7.88
C ILE A 328 -17.88 11.62 -6.57
N ARG A 329 -19.02 11.62 -5.87
CA ARG A 329 -19.17 12.41 -4.64
C ARG A 329 -18.16 12.01 -3.56
N PRO A 330 -18.01 10.73 -3.16
CA PRO A 330 -16.97 10.35 -2.21
C PRO A 330 -15.56 10.62 -2.71
N MET A 331 -15.26 10.44 -4.02
CA MET A 331 -13.98 10.79 -4.61
C MET A 331 -13.61 12.25 -4.36
N LEU A 332 -14.53 13.18 -4.63
CA LEU A 332 -14.29 14.62 -4.44
C LEU A 332 -14.15 14.98 -2.96
N LEU A 333 -14.98 14.38 -2.08
CA LEU A 333 -14.92 14.61 -0.63
C LEU A 333 -13.61 14.13 0.01
N MET A 334 -12.93 13.16 -0.59
CA MET A 334 -11.64 12.67 -0.12
C MET A 334 -10.47 13.59 -0.49
N LEU A 335 -10.57 14.41 -1.54
CA LEU A 335 -9.44 15.20 -2.06
C LEU A 335 -8.75 16.08 -1.01
N PRO A 336 -9.45 16.81 -0.12
CA PRO A 336 -8.79 17.58 0.94
C PRO A 336 -7.95 16.68 1.87
N GLY A 337 -8.49 15.52 2.26
CA GLY A 337 -7.77 14.54 3.07
C GLY A 337 -6.53 13.97 2.35
N ILE A 338 -6.63 13.72 1.04
CA ILE A 338 -5.53 13.24 0.21
C ILE A 338 -4.39 14.27 0.13
N ILE A 339 -4.70 15.55 0.05
CA ILE A 339 -3.70 16.62 0.14
C ILE A 339 -3.00 16.57 1.50
N MET A 340 -3.75 16.46 2.58
CA MET A 340 -3.20 16.46 3.94
C MET A 340 -2.39 15.19 4.25
N ILE A 341 -2.83 14.02 3.80
CA ILE A 341 -2.07 12.79 4.01
C ILE A 341 -0.73 12.80 3.23
N SER A 342 -0.63 13.54 2.14
CA SER A 342 0.64 13.72 1.43
C SER A 342 1.67 14.50 2.28
N LEU A 343 1.22 15.49 3.04
CA LEU A 343 2.06 16.19 4.04
C LEU A 343 2.50 15.22 5.15
N TYR A 344 1.55 14.44 5.69
CA TYR A 344 1.83 13.40 6.69
C TYR A 344 2.91 12.44 6.23
N GLN A 345 2.86 11.96 4.99
CA GLN A 345 3.86 11.02 4.45
C GLN A 345 5.28 11.60 4.47
N ILE A 346 5.47 12.87 4.12
CA ILE A 346 6.79 13.51 4.16
C ILE A 346 7.27 13.71 5.61
N LEU A 347 6.41 14.20 6.50
CA LEU A 347 6.74 14.40 7.92
C LEU A 347 7.06 13.05 8.60
N THR A 348 6.34 11.99 8.28
CA THR A 348 6.63 10.63 8.77
C THR A 348 8.05 10.18 8.41
N ARG A 349 8.53 10.49 7.19
CA ARG A 349 9.92 10.18 6.78
C ARG A 349 10.95 10.94 7.63
N ASN A 350 10.70 12.20 7.99
CA ASN A 350 11.57 12.98 8.85
C ASN A 350 11.68 12.33 10.25
N PHE A 351 10.56 12.07 10.92
CA PHE A 351 10.58 11.45 12.25
C PHE A 351 11.19 10.05 12.23
N THR A 352 10.94 9.26 11.19
CA THR A 352 11.54 7.93 11.04
C THR A 352 13.05 8.01 10.83
N SER A 353 13.56 8.94 10.01
CA SER A 353 14.98 9.10 9.75
C SER A 353 15.79 9.51 11.01
N ARG A 354 15.11 10.14 11.97
CA ARG A 354 15.67 10.62 13.24
C ARG A 354 15.38 9.67 14.43
N ASN A 355 14.92 8.43 14.15
CA ASN A 355 14.55 7.44 15.17
C ASN A 355 13.42 7.91 16.14
N ARG A 356 12.56 8.83 15.68
CA ARG A 356 11.40 9.37 16.42
C ARG A 356 10.09 8.72 15.98
N GLN A 357 10.08 7.41 15.74
CA GLN A 357 8.92 6.65 15.22
C GLN A 357 7.71 6.69 16.17
N GLN A 358 7.91 6.91 17.46
CA GLN A 358 6.83 7.03 18.45
C GLN A 358 5.83 8.14 18.09
N VAL A 359 6.32 9.26 17.56
CA VAL A 359 5.46 10.38 17.11
C VAL A 359 4.52 9.92 16.00
N ASN A 360 5.06 9.16 15.04
CA ASN A 360 4.26 8.60 13.95
C ASN A 360 3.21 7.61 14.46
N ILE A 361 3.57 6.76 15.44
CA ILE A 361 2.66 5.78 16.04
C ILE A 361 1.50 6.48 16.75
N VAL A 362 1.79 7.47 17.59
CA VAL A 362 0.77 8.24 18.31
C VAL A 362 -0.19 8.92 17.34
N ALA A 363 0.34 9.61 16.31
CA ALA A 363 -0.49 10.27 15.31
C ALA A 363 -1.37 9.27 14.53
N ALA A 364 -0.82 8.11 14.15
CA ALA A 364 -1.57 7.08 13.44
C ALA A 364 -2.67 6.44 14.29
N VAL A 365 -2.40 6.15 15.56
CA VAL A 365 -3.39 5.56 16.49
C VAL A 365 -4.52 6.55 16.78
N LEU A 366 -4.20 7.82 17.04
CA LEU A 366 -5.23 8.85 17.25
C LEU A 366 -6.09 9.06 15.99
N ALA A 367 -5.47 9.15 14.82
CA ALA A 367 -6.18 9.29 13.56
C ALA A 367 -7.07 8.06 13.26
N LEU A 368 -6.59 6.84 13.55
CA LEU A 368 -7.39 5.62 13.43
C LEU A 368 -8.59 5.64 14.38
N GLY A 369 -8.40 6.05 15.63
CA GLY A 369 -9.51 6.18 16.60
C GLY A 369 -10.57 7.15 16.12
N VAL A 370 -10.16 8.33 15.63
CA VAL A 370 -11.09 9.32 15.07
C VAL A 370 -11.75 8.80 13.78
N ASN A 371 -11.00 8.15 12.88
CA ASN A 371 -11.55 7.55 11.67
C ASN A 371 -12.64 6.51 12.01
N LEU A 372 -12.35 5.59 12.92
CA LEU A 372 -13.29 4.56 13.33
C LEU A 372 -14.56 5.17 13.95
N SER A 373 -14.42 6.11 14.87
CA SER A 373 -15.55 6.79 15.53
C SER A 373 -16.42 7.54 14.52
N LEU A 374 -15.80 8.31 13.63
CA LEU A 374 -16.52 9.04 12.60
C LEU A 374 -17.19 8.12 11.58
N ASN A 375 -16.56 7.03 11.17
CA ASN A 375 -17.16 6.06 10.26
C ASN A 375 -18.41 5.41 10.88
N VAL A 376 -18.36 5.00 12.14
CA VAL A 376 -19.52 4.42 12.85
C VAL A 376 -20.67 5.42 12.95
N LEU A 377 -20.39 6.71 13.10
CA LEU A 377 -21.40 7.77 13.21
C LEU A 377 -21.93 8.24 11.85
N LEU A 378 -21.05 8.38 10.85
CA LEU A 378 -21.38 9.04 9.58
C LEU A 378 -21.82 8.05 8.49
N ILE A 379 -21.31 6.81 8.47
CA ILE A 379 -21.72 5.83 7.44
C ILE A 379 -23.22 5.52 7.51
N PRO A 380 -23.83 5.25 8.68
CA PRO A 380 -25.28 4.97 8.75
C PRO A 380 -26.14 6.15 8.30
N ARG A 381 -25.65 7.41 8.43
CA ARG A 381 -26.40 8.63 8.10
C ARG A 381 -26.17 9.15 6.69
N PHE A 382 -24.94 9.06 6.20
CA PHE A 382 -24.50 9.68 4.95
C PHE A 382 -23.94 8.68 3.93
N GLY A 383 -24.01 7.37 4.22
CA GLY A 383 -23.50 6.33 3.33
C GLY A 383 -21.99 6.47 3.07
N ILE A 384 -21.59 6.18 1.84
CA ILE A 384 -20.18 6.26 1.40
C ILE A 384 -19.61 7.69 1.42
N ALA A 385 -20.45 8.72 1.37
CA ALA A 385 -20.00 10.09 1.56
C ALA A 385 -19.56 10.34 3.01
N GLY A 386 -20.24 9.71 3.99
CA GLY A 386 -19.83 9.72 5.39
C GLY A 386 -18.47 9.09 5.59
N ALA A 387 -18.19 7.94 4.94
CA ALA A 387 -16.87 7.31 4.97
C ALA A 387 -15.79 8.21 4.38
N ALA A 388 -16.06 8.86 3.24
CA ALA A 388 -15.13 9.78 2.60
C ALA A 388 -14.78 10.99 3.48
N LEU A 389 -15.79 11.56 4.17
CA LEU A 389 -15.58 12.64 5.14
C LEU A 389 -14.77 12.17 6.36
N SER A 390 -15.09 10.99 6.90
CA SER A 390 -14.33 10.40 8.01
C SER A 390 -12.84 10.24 7.65
N THR A 391 -12.56 9.74 6.45
CA THR A 391 -11.20 9.60 5.92
C THR A 391 -10.53 10.96 5.76
N ALA A 392 -11.22 11.95 5.17
CA ALA A 392 -10.65 13.29 4.97
C ALA A 392 -10.31 13.97 6.31
N VAL A 393 -11.18 13.86 7.32
CA VAL A 393 -10.96 14.43 8.65
C VAL A 393 -9.82 13.73 9.37
N SER A 394 -9.78 12.38 9.36
CA SER A 394 -8.73 11.62 10.04
C SER A 394 -7.35 11.84 9.42
N TYR A 395 -7.26 11.90 8.10
CA TYR A 395 -6.02 12.21 7.39
C TYR A 395 -5.53 13.64 7.69
N THR A 396 -6.46 14.58 7.76
CA THR A 396 -6.16 15.97 8.15
C THR A 396 -5.64 16.03 9.57
N LEU A 397 -6.29 15.34 10.51
CA LEU A 397 -5.85 15.28 11.90
C LEU A 397 -4.44 14.68 12.02
N ALA A 398 -4.17 13.55 11.36
CA ALA A 398 -2.84 12.93 11.36
C ALA A 398 -1.76 13.90 10.88
N ALA A 399 -2.03 14.61 9.78
CA ALA A 399 -1.09 15.57 9.21
C ALA A 399 -0.86 16.78 10.14
N LEU A 400 -1.92 17.32 10.74
CA LEU A 400 -1.83 18.46 11.66
C LEU A 400 -1.09 18.09 12.94
N LEU A 401 -1.29 16.89 13.49
CA LEU A 401 -0.54 16.41 14.65
C LEU A 401 0.97 16.33 14.37
N LEU A 402 1.36 15.74 13.24
CA LEU A 402 2.77 15.69 12.86
C LEU A 402 3.35 17.07 12.54
N LEU A 403 2.58 17.93 11.87
CA LEU A 403 2.99 19.30 11.57
C LEU A 403 3.22 20.09 12.86
N PHE A 404 2.33 19.97 13.83
CA PHE A 404 2.48 20.64 15.14
C PHE A 404 3.77 20.23 15.84
N VAL A 405 4.03 18.91 15.95
CA VAL A 405 5.26 18.41 16.56
C VAL A 405 6.50 18.87 15.77
N PHE A 406 6.44 18.79 14.44
CA PHE A 406 7.54 19.22 13.57
C PHE A 406 7.90 20.69 13.74
N VAL A 407 6.90 21.57 13.71
CA VAL A 407 7.10 23.03 13.89
C VAL A 407 7.70 23.33 15.26
N ARG A 408 7.21 22.66 16.31
CA ARG A 408 7.71 22.85 17.68
C ARG A 408 9.18 22.38 17.84
N GLU A 409 9.57 21.29 17.19
CA GLU A 409 10.93 20.75 17.29
C GLU A 409 11.93 21.47 16.38
N SER A 410 11.50 21.84 15.17
CA SER A 410 12.37 22.44 14.16
C SER A 410 12.55 23.95 14.30
N GLY A 411 11.68 24.63 15.07
CA GLY A 411 11.58 26.07 15.08
C GLY A 411 11.08 26.70 13.76
N ALA A 412 10.68 25.88 12.79
CA ALA A 412 10.11 26.35 11.53
C ALA A 412 8.71 26.94 11.75
N THR A 413 8.29 27.86 10.90
CA THR A 413 6.91 28.35 10.93
C THR A 413 5.98 27.43 10.12
N VAL A 414 4.71 27.34 10.50
CA VAL A 414 3.69 26.62 9.72
C VAL A 414 3.67 27.12 8.28
N ARG A 415 3.62 28.46 8.08
CA ARG A 415 3.64 29.06 6.74
C ARG A 415 4.90 28.67 5.95
N GLY A 416 6.06 28.63 6.61
CA GLY A 416 7.33 28.24 6.02
C GLY A 416 7.41 26.76 5.62
N THR A 417 6.54 25.91 6.17
CA THR A 417 6.50 24.46 5.90
C THR A 417 5.41 24.09 4.87
N VAL A 418 4.29 24.83 4.84
CA VAL A 418 3.10 24.47 4.06
C VAL A 418 2.96 25.31 2.79
N VAL A 419 3.34 26.61 2.83
CA VAL A 419 3.10 27.54 1.73
C VAL A 419 4.30 27.65 0.81
N ILE A 420 4.12 27.36 -0.49
CA ILE A 420 5.18 27.51 -1.49
C ILE A 420 5.60 28.97 -1.64
N ARG A 421 6.90 29.21 -1.80
CA ARG A 421 7.47 30.54 -1.95
C ARG A 421 7.72 30.85 -3.43
N ALA A 422 7.71 32.12 -3.81
CA ALA A 422 8.06 32.53 -5.17
C ALA A 422 9.48 32.08 -5.58
N THR A 423 10.41 32.06 -4.62
CA THR A 423 11.78 31.54 -4.81
C THR A 423 11.82 30.05 -5.11
N ASP A 424 10.89 29.27 -4.53
CA ASP A 424 10.78 27.84 -4.80
C ASP A 424 10.31 27.60 -6.24
N LEU A 425 9.33 28.40 -6.71
CA LEU A 425 8.79 28.32 -8.10
C LEU A 425 9.85 28.72 -9.14
N ALA A 426 10.65 29.74 -8.86
CA ALA A 426 11.73 30.18 -9.73
C ALA A 426 12.83 29.12 -9.96
N SER A 427 12.89 28.10 -9.11
CA SER A 427 13.85 26.99 -9.23
C SER A 427 13.41 25.93 -10.26
N TYR A 428 12.11 25.79 -10.57
CA TYR A 428 11.59 24.75 -11.49
C TYR A 428 12.12 24.87 -12.93
N PRO A 429 12.15 26.05 -13.59
CA PRO A 429 12.69 26.16 -14.94
C PRO A 429 14.16 25.73 -15.01
N ARG A 430 14.96 26.08 -13.98
CA ARG A 430 16.37 25.68 -13.88
C ARG A 430 16.52 24.16 -13.69
N MET A 431 15.69 23.54 -12.88
CA MET A 431 15.68 22.09 -12.67
C MET A 431 15.27 21.34 -13.95
N LEU A 432 14.27 21.82 -14.68
CA LEU A 432 13.85 21.25 -15.95
C LEU A 432 14.92 21.38 -17.03
N ALA A 433 15.57 22.53 -17.12
CA ALA A 433 16.69 22.75 -18.04
C ALA A 433 17.88 21.80 -17.73
N ALA A 434 18.23 21.66 -16.44
CA ALA A 434 19.28 20.73 -16.00
C ALA A 434 18.92 19.26 -16.22
N ALA A 435 17.67 18.85 -16.08
CA ALA A 435 17.21 17.52 -16.38
C ALA A 435 17.25 17.24 -17.90
N GLY A 436 16.82 18.21 -18.73
CA GLY A 436 16.88 18.12 -20.18
C GLY A 436 18.29 18.02 -20.73
N SER A 437 19.27 18.75 -20.15
CA SER A 437 20.67 18.65 -20.55
C SER A 437 21.30 17.31 -20.19
N ARG A 438 20.98 16.75 -19.01
CA ARG A 438 21.44 15.42 -18.60
C ARG A 438 20.90 14.29 -19.48
N LEU A 439 19.63 14.36 -19.89
CA LEU A 439 19.02 13.39 -20.81
C LEU A 439 19.62 13.47 -22.24
N ARG A 440 19.99 14.65 -22.70
CA ARG A 440 20.68 14.84 -23.98
C ARG A 440 22.14 14.33 -23.92
N GLY A 441 22.86 14.58 -22.82
CA GLY A 441 24.20 14.07 -22.59
C GLY A 441 24.27 12.53 -22.54
N ALA A 442 23.29 11.88 -21.89
CA ALA A 442 23.21 10.43 -21.82
C ALA A 442 22.91 9.76 -23.20
N ARG A 443 22.23 10.45 -24.11
CA ARG A 443 22.02 9.98 -25.49
C ARG A 443 23.24 10.16 -26.40
N GLY A 444 24.14 11.09 -26.07
CA GLY A 444 25.38 11.34 -26.83
C GLY A 444 26.52 10.35 -26.52
N THR A 445 26.49 9.70 -25.35
CA THR A 445 27.48 8.69 -24.93
C THR A 445 27.09 7.23 -25.28
N ALA A 446 25.91 7.04 -25.85
CA ALA A 446 25.38 5.73 -26.28
C ALA A 446 25.46 5.52 -27.82
N ARG A 447 26.23 6.36 -28.51
CA ARG A 447 26.59 6.19 -29.93
C ARG A 447 28.11 5.91 -30.04
#